data_b318187007308389f269b291f6190bb5
#
_entry.id   b318187007308389f269b291f6190bb5
#
_cell.length_a   1.000
_cell.length_b   1.000
_cell.length_c   1.000
_cell.angle_alpha   90.00
_cell.angle_beta   90.00
_cell.angle_gamma   90.00
#
_symmetry.space_group_name_H-M   'P 1'
#
loop_
_entity.id
_entity.type
_entity.pdbx_description
1 polymer ?
#
loop_
_entity_poly.entity_id
_entity_poly.type
_entity_poly.pdbx_seq_one_letter_code
_entity_poly.pdbx_strand_id
1 'polypeptide(L)'
;MEINVSNLKAAYAAADESGKSLLRNLFPDADLNKDNRPVTERIKTFEDACQELGEEHPFVVAYRAIEDIDECSGDIEAYLKLRIIVAALNEGWTPELKEDEILYYPWHWLYTQSEIDDMDEDERKERRMMQTGDYATEFAGFADAGSHSAPSYTAAYVGSRLCLKSSELASYCGKQFIGIWADFRLIRR
;
A
#
# COMPACT_ATOMS: atom_id res chain seq x y z
N MET A 1 -35.99 -10.40 8.69
CA MET A 1 -35.36 -11.04 7.50
C MET A 1 -34.03 -10.31 7.31
N GLU A 2 -32.93 -10.94 7.63
CA GLU A 2 -31.63 -10.34 7.40
C GLU A 2 -31.24 -10.57 5.93
N ILE A 3 -30.91 -9.50 5.23
CA ILE A 3 -30.43 -9.56 3.84
C ILE A 3 -28.92 -9.79 3.88
N ASN A 4 -28.47 -10.88 3.25
CA ASN A 4 -27.07 -11.15 3.10
C ASN A 4 -26.45 -10.16 2.07
N VAL A 5 -25.59 -9.27 2.55
CA VAL A 5 -24.94 -8.22 1.73
C VAL A 5 -24.12 -8.82 0.58
N SER A 6 -23.49 -9.98 0.77
CA SER A 6 -22.73 -10.66 -0.29
C SER A 6 -23.63 -11.12 -1.44
N ASN A 7 -24.82 -11.66 -1.12
CA ASN A 7 -25.80 -12.06 -2.13
C ASN A 7 -26.38 -10.84 -2.87
N LEU A 8 -26.60 -9.74 -2.16
CA LEU A 8 -27.07 -8.49 -2.75
C LEU A 8 -26.06 -7.93 -3.76
N LYS A 9 -24.78 -7.95 -3.41
CA LYS A 9 -23.69 -7.52 -4.31
C LYS A 9 -23.52 -8.45 -5.50
N ALA A 10 -23.62 -9.77 -5.30
CA ALA A 10 -23.60 -10.73 -6.41
C ALA A 10 -24.76 -10.49 -7.39
N ALA A 11 -25.97 -10.23 -6.87
CA ALA A 11 -27.12 -9.88 -7.69
C ALA A 11 -26.91 -8.56 -8.45
N TYR A 12 -26.32 -7.54 -7.80
CA TYR A 12 -26.00 -6.28 -8.42
C TYR A 12 -24.97 -6.42 -9.55
N ALA A 13 -23.91 -7.20 -9.34
CA ALA A 13 -22.89 -7.45 -10.35
C ALA A 13 -23.44 -8.20 -11.59
N ALA A 14 -24.41 -9.08 -11.40
CA ALA A 14 -25.06 -9.86 -12.46
C ALA A 14 -26.21 -9.12 -13.16
N ALA A 15 -26.69 -7.99 -12.61
CA ALA A 15 -27.84 -7.26 -13.12
C ALA A 15 -27.48 -6.37 -14.32
N ASP A 16 -28.45 -6.15 -15.21
CA ASP A 16 -28.40 -5.09 -16.22
C ASP A 16 -28.57 -3.69 -15.57
N GLU A 17 -28.46 -2.64 -16.35
CA GLU A 17 -28.53 -1.26 -15.81
C GLU A 17 -29.86 -0.94 -15.15
N SER A 18 -30.96 -1.54 -15.61
CA SER A 18 -32.29 -1.37 -14.98
C SER A 18 -32.35 -2.06 -13.62
N GLY A 19 -31.84 -3.28 -13.54
CA GLY A 19 -31.70 -4.03 -12.29
C GLY A 19 -30.75 -3.36 -11.29
N LYS A 20 -29.61 -2.84 -11.75
CA LYS A 20 -28.69 -2.06 -10.92
C LYS A 20 -29.36 -0.80 -10.35
N SER A 21 -30.12 -0.07 -11.17
CA SER A 21 -30.86 1.10 -10.72
C SER A 21 -31.91 0.75 -9.67
N LEU A 22 -32.64 -0.35 -9.89
CA LEU A 22 -33.63 -0.84 -8.91
C LEU A 22 -32.96 -1.22 -7.57
N LEU A 23 -31.84 -1.93 -7.62
CA LEU A 23 -31.12 -2.35 -6.41
C LEU A 23 -30.55 -1.16 -5.63
N ARG A 24 -30.03 -0.12 -6.30
CA ARG A 24 -29.60 1.13 -5.64
C ARG A 24 -30.77 1.84 -4.94
N ASN A 25 -31.95 1.88 -5.57
CA ASN A 25 -33.13 2.51 -4.98
C ASN A 25 -33.69 1.72 -3.79
N LEU A 26 -33.63 0.39 -3.83
CA LEU A 26 -34.10 -0.46 -2.74
C LEU A 26 -33.15 -0.50 -1.54
N PHE A 27 -31.85 -0.29 -1.79
CA PHE A 27 -30.81 -0.39 -0.77
C PHE A 27 -29.85 0.83 -0.86
N PRO A 28 -30.35 2.04 -0.58
CA PRO A 28 -29.59 3.29 -0.75
C PRO A 28 -28.35 3.36 0.16
N ASP A 29 -28.40 2.70 1.32
CA ASP A 29 -27.31 2.68 2.29
C ASP A 29 -26.28 1.53 2.03
N ALA A 30 -26.57 0.65 1.05
CA ALA A 30 -25.66 -0.43 0.69
C ALA A 30 -24.69 0.02 -0.39
N ASP A 31 -23.40 0.00 -0.08
CA ASP A 31 -22.35 0.20 -1.08
C ASP A 31 -22.26 -1.02 -2.01
N LEU A 32 -23.13 -1.04 -3.03
CA LEU A 32 -23.26 -2.16 -3.97
C LEU A 32 -22.11 -2.23 -4.98
N ASN A 33 -21.35 -1.14 -5.13
CA ASN A 33 -20.20 -1.06 -6.04
C ASN A 33 -18.88 -1.47 -5.37
N LYS A 34 -18.84 -1.50 -4.03
CA LYS A 34 -17.59 -1.80 -3.32
C LYS A 34 -17.16 -3.26 -3.58
N ASP A 35 -15.99 -3.40 -4.16
CA ASP A 35 -15.33 -4.69 -4.32
C ASP A 35 -15.01 -5.29 -2.93
N ASN A 36 -15.55 -6.48 -2.66
CA ASN A 36 -15.38 -7.15 -1.36
C ASN A 36 -14.14 -8.04 -1.27
N ARG A 37 -13.37 -8.16 -2.35
CA ARG A 37 -12.11 -8.89 -2.28
C ARG A 37 -11.20 -8.24 -1.22
N PRO A 38 -10.33 -9.01 -0.57
CA PRO A 38 -9.32 -8.45 0.32
C PRO A 38 -8.57 -7.30 -0.38
N VAL A 39 -8.26 -6.24 0.35
CA VAL A 39 -7.58 -5.07 -0.19
C VAL A 39 -6.25 -5.43 -0.87
N THR A 40 -5.56 -6.46 -0.37
CA THR A 40 -4.34 -7.01 -0.97
C THR A 40 -4.56 -7.74 -2.31
N GLU A 41 -5.78 -8.09 -2.65
CA GLU A 41 -6.14 -8.62 -3.97
C GLU A 41 -6.58 -7.54 -4.95
N ARG A 42 -7.10 -6.42 -4.43
CA ARG A 42 -7.55 -5.26 -5.23
C ARG A 42 -6.40 -4.33 -5.62
N ILE A 43 -5.43 -4.13 -4.73
CA ILE A 43 -4.34 -3.17 -4.89
C ILE A 43 -3.03 -3.92 -5.15
N LYS A 44 -2.68 -4.10 -6.42
CA LYS A 44 -1.44 -4.75 -6.87
C LYS A 44 -0.44 -3.75 -7.46
N THR A 45 -0.92 -2.64 -7.98
CA THR A 45 -0.13 -1.60 -8.62
C THR A 45 -0.38 -0.24 -7.95
N PHE A 46 0.44 0.72 -8.27
CA PHE A 46 0.23 2.10 -7.84
C PHE A 46 -1.09 2.67 -8.39
N GLU A 47 -1.41 2.35 -9.66
CA GLU A 47 -2.64 2.80 -10.29
C GLU A 47 -3.90 2.19 -9.65
N ASP A 48 -3.83 0.93 -9.19
CA ASP A 48 -4.93 0.35 -8.41
C ASP A 48 -5.18 1.16 -7.12
N ALA A 49 -4.12 1.61 -6.46
CA ALA A 49 -4.24 2.44 -5.26
C ALA A 49 -4.85 3.82 -5.56
N CYS A 50 -4.50 4.44 -6.69
CA CYS A 50 -5.11 5.68 -7.15
C CYS A 50 -6.61 5.48 -7.45
N GLN A 51 -6.96 4.40 -8.13
CA GLN A 51 -8.37 4.06 -8.46
C GLN A 51 -9.19 3.77 -7.19
N GLU A 52 -8.61 3.08 -6.21
CA GLU A 52 -9.27 2.77 -4.93
C GLU A 52 -9.63 4.06 -4.16
N LEU A 53 -8.76 5.06 -4.16
CA LEU A 53 -9.00 6.35 -3.51
C LEU A 53 -9.86 7.30 -4.36
N GLY A 54 -9.76 7.22 -5.68
CA GLY A 54 -10.36 8.12 -6.64
C GLY A 54 -9.49 9.36 -6.94
N GLU A 55 -9.61 9.88 -8.17
CA GLU A 55 -8.79 10.99 -8.67
C GLU A 55 -8.98 12.31 -7.89
N GLU A 56 -10.13 12.49 -7.22
CA GLU A 56 -10.40 13.68 -6.37
C GLU A 56 -9.79 13.57 -4.97
N HIS A 57 -9.19 12.45 -4.61
CA HIS A 57 -8.57 12.28 -3.30
C HIS A 57 -7.35 13.21 -3.17
N PRO A 58 -7.19 13.96 -2.04
CA PRO A 58 -6.14 14.98 -1.90
C PRO A 58 -4.72 14.47 -2.16
N PHE A 59 -4.41 13.20 -1.84
CA PHE A 59 -3.10 12.62 -2.11
C PHE A 59 -2.89 12.32 -3.59
N VAL A 60 -3.92 11.86 -4.30
CA VAL A 60 -3.87 11.62 -5.75
C VAL A 60 -3.71 12.94 -6.48
N VAL A 61 -4.51 13.95 -6.13
CA VAL A 61 -4.38 15.32 -6.69
C VAL A 61 -2.97 15.87 -6.48
N ALA A 62 -2.40 15.73 -5.27
CA ALA A 62 -1.05 16.21 -4.98
C ALA A 62 0.02 15.50 -5.81
N TYR A 63 -0.12 14.19 -6.02
CA TYR A 63 0.79 13.42 -6.87
C TYR A 63 0.67 13.83 -8.34
N ARG A 64 -0.55 13.89 -8.89
CA ARG A 64 -0.78 14.30 -10.29
C ARG A 64 -0.23 15.69 -10.60
N ALA A 65 -0.16 16.58 -9.61
CA ALA A 65 0.41 17.93 -9.77
C ALA A 65 1.94 17.93 -9.99
N ILE A 66 2.65 16.84 -9.66
CA ILE A 66 4.11 16.74 -9.80
C ILE A 66 4.55 15.63 -10.76
N GLU A 67 3.63 14.77 -11.23
CA GLU A 67 3.91 13.57 -12.03
C GLU A 67 4.76 13.86 -13.29
N ASP A 68 4.53 15.02 -13.91
CA ASP A 68 5.24 15.45 -15.14
C ASP A 68 6.40 16.42 -14.87
N ILE A 69 6.83 16.58 -13.61
CA ILE A 69 7.92 17.51 -13.26
C ILE A 69 9.24 16.74 -13.23
N ASP A 70 10.04 16.85 -14.29
CA ASP A 70 11.34 16.16 -14.43
C ASP A 70 12.33 16.49 -13.30
N GLU A 71 12.23 17.70 -12.71
CA GLU A 71 13.11 18.15 -11.62
C GLU A 71 12.60 17.72 -10.24
N CYS A 72 11.49 17.00 -10.15
CA CYS A 72 11.01 16.47 -8.87
C CYS A 72 11.98 15.41 -8.36
N SER A 73 12.45 15.56 -7.13
CA SER A 73 13.30 14.56 -6.48
C SER A 73 12.59 13.22 -6.37
N GLY A 74 13.24 12.13 -6.79
CA GLY A 74 12.66 10.80 -6.83
C GLY A 74 12.15 10.29 -5.47
N ASP A 75 12.75 10.74 -4.37
CA ASP A 75 12.30 10.44 -3.00
C ASP A 75 10.98 11.16 -2.64
N ILE A 76 10.77 12.39 -3.14
CA ILE A 76 9.50 13.12 -2.97
C ILE A 76 8.38 12.42 -3.74
N GLU A 77 8.64 12.06 -4.99
CA GLU A 77 7.69 11.30 -5.80
C GLU A 77 7.34 9.96 -5.15
N ALA A 78 8.36 9.21 -4.73
CA ALA A 78 8.18 7.92 -4.04
C ALA A 78 7.38 8.10 -2.73
N TYR A 79 7.64 9.15 -1.95
CA TYR A 79 6.87 9.45 -0.75
C TYR A 79 5.39 9.71 -1.05
N LEU A 80 5.06 10.48 -2.08
CA LEU A 80 3.67 10.72 -2.47
C LEU A 80 2.98 9.45 -2.95
N LYS A 81 3.66 8.62 -3.75
CA LYS A 81 3.16 7.29 -4.13
C LYS A 81 2.87 6.42 -2.92
N LEU A 82 3.79 6.36 -1.95
CA LEU A 82 3.59 5.60 -0.71
C LEU A 82 2.42 6.14 0.13
N ARG A 83 2.20 7.46 0.17
CA ARG A 83 1.04 8.07 0.85
C ARG A 83 -0.28 7.57 0.26
N ILE A 84 -0.37 7.46 -1.07
CA ILE A 84 -1.54 6.96 -1.79
C ILE A 84 -1.73 5.46 -1.48
N ILE A 85 -0.68 4.66 -1.67
CA ILE A 85 -0.71 3.21 -1.44
C ILE A 85 -1.14 2.88 0.00
N VAL A 86 -0.52 3.53 0.98
CA VAL A 86 -0.83 3.30 2.40
C VAL A 86 -2.26 3.72 2.74
N ALA A 87 -2.74 4.85 2.22
CA ALA A 87 -4.11 5.29 2.44
C ALA A 87 -5.14 4.30 1.85
N ALA A 88 -4.88 3.82 0.63
CA ALA A 88 -5.72 2.83 -0.04
C ALA A 88 -5.74 1.48 0.71
N LEU A 89 -4.57 0.96 1.11
CA LEU A 89 -4.46 -0.28 1.88
C LEU A 89 -5.13 -0.18 3.26
N ASN A 90 -5.13 0.99 3.86
CA ASN A 90 -5.79 1.23 5.15
C ASN A 90 -7.32 1.39 5.05
N GLU A 91 -7.90 1.47 3.83
CA GLU A 91 -9.36 1.52 3.60
C GLU A 91 -10.06 2.58 4.47
N GLY A 92 -9.51 3.78 4.54
CA GLY A 92 -10.04 4.90 5.32
C GLY A 92 -9.66 4.90 6.80
N TRP A 93 -8.97 3.86 7.30
CA TRP A 93 -8.39 3.92 8.64
C TRP A 93 -7.26 4.95 8.68
N THR A 94 -7.27 5.80 9.71
CA THR A 94 -6.19 6.74 10.02
C THR A 94 -5.73 6.51 11.46
N PRO A 95 -4.40 6.58 11.73
CA PRO A 95 -3.91 6.39 13.08
C PRO A 95 -4.39 7.52 13.99
N GLU A 96 -4.88 7.14 15.16
CA GLU A 96 -5.05 8.04 16.29
C GLU A 96 -3.89 7.79 17.24
N LEU A 97 -3.10 8.82 17.55
CA LEU A 97 -1.97 8.65 18.47
C LEU A 97 -2.49 8.46 19.89
N LYS A 98 -2.70 7.21 20.30
CA LYS A 98 -3.22 6.78 21.59
C LYS A 98 -2.20 5.93 22.32
N GLU A 99 -2.35 5.83 23.65
CA GLU A 99 -1.44 5.07 24.51
C GLU A 99 -1.41 3.57 24.13
N ASP A 100 -2.57 3.00 23.77
CA ASP A 100 -2.73 1.56 23.50
C ASP A 100 -2.71 1.19 22.01
N GLU A 101 -2.46 2.12 21.10
CA GLU A 101 -2.44 1.85 19.67
C GLU A 101 -1.05 1.41 19.21
N ILE A 102 -1.00 0.31 18.46
CA ILE A 102 0.21 -0.17 17.81
C ILE A 102 0.14 0.15 16.32
N LEU A 103 1.18 0.79 15.79
CA LEU A 103 1.33 1.12 14.39
C LEU A 103 2.33 0.16 13.74
N TYR A 104 2.05 -0.27 12.50
CA TYR A 104 2.86 -1.22 11.76
C TYR A 104 3.50 -0.55 10.55
N TYR A 105 4.75 -0.94 10.25
CA TYR A 105 5.55 -0.37 9.17
C TYR A 105 6.22 -1.48 8.39
N PRO A 106 6.39 -1.36 7.06
CA PRO A 106 7.25 -2.25 6.29
C PRO A 106 8.69 -2.18 6.79
N TRP A 107 9.29 -3.33 7.00
CA TRP A 107 10.68 -3.46 7.39
C TRP A 107 11.49 -4.03 6.22
N HIS A 108 12.58 -3.36 5.85
CA HIS A 108 13.48 -3.79 4.80
C HIS A 108 14.88 -3.91 5.33
N TRP A 109 15.66 -4.78 4.69
CA TRP A 109 17.05 -5.02 5.03
C TRP A 109 17.94 -4.81 3.80
N LEU A 110 19.15 -4.32 4.04
CA LEU A 110 20.20 -4.22 3.03
C LEU A 110 21.11 -5.44 3.17
N TYR A 111 21.39 -6.09 2.06
CA TYR A 111 22.17 -7.34 2.00
C TYR A 111 23.48 -7.13 1.26
N THR A 112 24.56 -7.72 1.79
CA THR A 112 25.83 -7.85 1.07
C THR A 112 25.70 -8.89 -0.04
N GLN A 113 26.62 -8.89 -1.01
CA GLN A 113 26.64 -9.91 -2.07
C GLN A 113 26.80 -11.32 -1.50
N SER A 114 27.64 -11.49 -0.47
CA SER A 114 27.83 -12.81 0.16
C SER A 114 26.54 -13.34 0.79
N GLU A 115 25.78 -12.50 1.49
CA GLU A 115 24.49 -12.91 2.07
C GLU A 115 23.47 -13.28 0.99
N ILE A 116 23.49 -12.61 -0.16
CA ILE A 116 22.62 -12.94 -1.29
C ILE A 116 23.04 -14.27 -1.92
N ASP A 117 24.33 -14.53 -2.06
CA ASP A 117 24.86 -15.77 -2.65
C ASP A 117 24.54 -16.98 -1.78
N ASP A 118 24.48 -16.79 -0.46
CA ASP A 118 24.12 -17.83 0.51
C ASP A 118 22.59 -18.13 0.54
N MET A 119 21.74 -17.24 0.00
CA MET A 119 20.29 -17.45 -0.09
C MET A 119 19.93 -18.34 -1.28
N ASP A 120 18.97 -19.23 -1.11
CA ASP A 120 18.37 -19.95 -2.23
C ASP A 120 17.44 -19.04 -3.08
N GLU A 121 17.02 -19.56 -4.23
CA GLU A 121 16.18 -18.79 -5.16
C GLU A 121 14.78 -18.53 -4.60
N ASP A 122 14.23 -19.45 -3.82
CA ASP A 122 12.90 -19.32 -3.25
C ASP A 122 12.90 -18.27 -2.14
N GLU A 123 13.92 -18.22 -1.31
CA GLU A 123 14.11 -17.18 -0.30
C GLU A 123 14.25 -15.79 -0.92
N ARG A 124 15.07 -15.66 -1.99
CA ARG A 124 15.20 -14.38 -2.73
C ARG A 124 13.87 -13.92 -3.31
N LYS A 125 13.08 -14.84 -3.85
CA LYS A 125 11.72 -14.54 -4.40
C LYS A 125 10.74 -14.16 -3.28
N GLU A 126 10.73 -14.91 -2.18
CA GLU A 126 9.85 -14.65 -1.05
C GLU A 126 10.08 -13.26 -0.46
N ARG A 127 11.35 -12.88 -0.31
CA ARG A 127 11.77 -11.58 0.22
C ARG A 127 11.66 -10.45 -0.81
N ARG A 128 11.31 -10.75 -2.06
CA ARG A 128 11.30 -9.77 -3.15
C ARG A 128 12.66 -9.07 -3.30
N MET A 129 13.76 -9.83 -3.26
CA MET A 129 15.12 -9.32 -3.39
C MET A 129 15.27 -8.45 -4.65
N MET A 130 15.72 -7.22 -4.45
CA MET A 130 15.99 -6.22 -5.48
C MET A 130 17.47 -5.84 -5.43
N GLN A 131 18.11 -5.70 -6.59
CA GLN A 131 19.49 -5.20 -6.68
C GLN A 131 19.56 -3.69 -6.47
N THR A 132 20.62 -3.24 -5.83
CA THR A 132 20.82 -1.82 -5.43
C THR A 132 21.83 -1.08 -6.30
N GLY A 133 22.15 -1.60 -7.49
CA GLY A 133 23.17 -1.01 -8.39
C GLY A 133 22.94 0.46 -8.76
N ASP A 134 21.68 0.91 -8.79
CA ASP A 134 21.31 2.29 -9.13
C ASP A 134 21.33 3.23 -7.91
N TYR A 135 21.67 2.73 -6.73
CA TYR A 135 21.66 3.49 -5.49
C TYR A 135 23.05 3.69 -4.91
N ALA A 136 23.22 4.77 -4.15
CA ALA A 136 24.48 5.14 -3.49
C ALA A 136 24.68 4.33 -2.21
N THR A 137 24.92 3.02 -2.35
CA THR A 137 25.17 2.08 -1.25
C THR A 137 26.26 1.09 -1.63
N GLU A 138 26.93 0.51 -0.65
CA GLU A 138 27.87 -0.62 -0.80
C GLU A 138 27.18 -1.98 -0.75
N PHE A 139 25.94 -2.03 -0.28
CA PHE A 139 25.14 -3.26 -0.25
C PHE A 139 24.65 -3.63 -1.64
N ALA A 140 24.58 -4.92 -1.91
CA ALA A 140 24.21 -5.45 -3.22
C ALA A 140 22.69 -5.65 -3.38
N GLY A 141 21.95 -5.80 -2.29
CA GLY A 141 20.52 -6.05 -2.31
C GLY A 141 19.72 -5.28 -1.27
N PHE A 142 18.45 -5.08 -1.58
CA PHE A 142 17.42 -4.52 -0.73
C PHE A 142 16.21 -5.45 -0.77
N ALA A 143 15.71 -5.88 0.37
CA ALA A 143 14.62 -6.85 0.41
C ALA A 143 13.69 -6.63 1.59
N ASP A 144 12.47 -7.19 1.47
CA ASP A 144 11.52 -7.25 2.57
C ASP A 144 12.06 -8.10 3.72
N ALA A 145 11.93 -7.60 4.92
CA ALA A 145 12.25 -8.29 6.17
C ALA A 145 11.01 -8.43 7.08
N GLY A 146 9.81 -8.22 6.53
CA GLY A 146 8.54 -8.31 7.24
C GLY A 146 7.98 -6.96 7.68
N SER A 147 7.41 -6.92 8.88
CA SER A 147 6.88 -5.69 9.46
C SER A 147 7.53 -5.36 10.79
N HIS A 148 7.69 -4.08 11.05
CA HIS A 148 8.05 -3.55 12.34
C HIS A 148 6.82 -2.90 13.00
N SER A 149 6.70 -3.02 14.32
CA SER A 149 5.62 -2.39 15.08
C SER A 149 6.19 -1.40 16.10
N ALA A 150 5.45 -0.32 16.31
CA ALA A 150 5.77 0.65 17.34
C ALA A 150 4.50 1.16 18.00
N PRO A 151 4.53 1.41 19.34
CA PRO A 151 3.44 2.12 20.00
C PRO A 151 3.22 3.50 19.36
N SER A 152 1.97 3.93 19.25
CA SER A 152 1.62 5.16 18.54
C SER A 152 2.28 6.42 19.13
N TYR A 153 2.55 6.42 20.43
CA TYR A 153 3.26 7.53 21.08
C TYR A 153 4.74 7.67 20.65
N THR A 154 5.31 6.65 19.99
CA THR A 154 6.65 6.73 19.37
C THR A 154 6.62 7.17 17.91
N ALA A 155 5.44 7.52 17.36
CA ALA A 155 5.28 7.95 15.98
C ALA A 155 6.14 9.17 15.61
N ALA A 156 6.50 10.01 16.57
CA ALA A 156 7.47 11.10 16.37
C ALA A 156 8.83 10.61 15.90
N TYR A 157 9.23 9.37 16.25
CA TYR A 157 10.49 8.75 15.82
C TYR A 157 10.39 8.12 14.44
N VAL A 158 9.32 7.35 14.17
CA VAL A 158 9.17 6.60 12.92
C VAL A 158 8.22 7.26 11.92
N GLY A 159 7.40 8.21 12.37
CA GLY A 159 6.39 8.90 11.56
C GLY A 159 5.11 8.08 11.37
N SER A 160 3.95 8.70 11.57
CA SER A 160 2.64 8.03 11.45
C SER A 160 2.05 8.03 10.04
N ARG A 161 2.64 8.80 9.10
CA ARG A 161 2.04 9.01 7.76
C ARG A 161 2.10 7.81 6.84
N LEU A 162 3.03 6.86 7.09
CA LEU A 162 3.24 5.65 6.30
C LEU A 162 2.99 4.38 7.12
N CYS A 163 2.23 4.47 8.22
CA CYS A 163 1.86 3.32 9.01
C CYS A 163 0.62 2.62 8.45
N LEU A 164 0.53 1.34 8.75
CA LEU A 164 -0.59 0.49 8.39
C LEU A 164 -1.28 -0.05 9.63
N LYS A 165 -2.56 -0.40 9.47
CA LYS A 165 -3.42 -0.87 10.57
C LYS A 165 -3.10 -2.29 11.05
N SER A 166 -2.31 -3.06 10.27
CA SER A 166 -1.91 -4.42 10.65
C SER A 166 -0.53 -4.82 10.13
N SER A 167 0.07 -5.83 10.77
CA SER A 167 1.34 -6.45 10.39
C SER A 167 1.31 -7.06 8.99
N GLU A 168 0.19 -7.71 8.64
CA GLU A 168 -0.01 -8.35 7.34
C GLU A 168 -0.02 -7.33 6.22
N LEU A 169 -0.71 -6.20 6.42
CA LEU A 169 -0.73 -5.12 5.44
C LEU A 169 0.64 -4.45 5.31
N ALA A 170 1.38 -4.30 6.42
CA ALA A 170 2.72 -3.74 6.39
C ALA A 170 3.69 -4.64 5.60
N SER A 171 3.67 -5.95 5.85
CA SER A 171 4.46 -6.93 5.10
C SER A 171 4.04 -6.97 3.62
N TYR A 172 2.75 -6.94 3.33
CA TYR A 172 2.25 -6.86 1.96
C TYR A 172 2.74 -5.60 1.24
N CYS A 173 2.58 -4.45 1.88
CA CYS A 173 2.99 -3.15 1.32
C CYS A 173 4.50 -3.12 1.03
N GLY A 174 5.32 -3.62 1.97
CA GLY A 174 6.77 -3.71 1.82
C GLY A 174 7.20 -4.57 0.64
N LYS A 175 6.59 -5.75 0.49
CA LYS A 175 6.88 -6.70 -0.60
C LYS A 175 6.37 -6.21 -1.95
N GLN A 176 5.10 -5.82 -2.01
CA GLN A 176 4.42 -5.50 -3.27
C GLN A 176 4.99 -4.24 -3.93
N PHE A 177 5.38 -3.26 -3.13
CA PHE A 177 5.83 -1.95 -3.60
C PHE A 177 7.31 -1.69 -3.31
N ILE A 178 8.12 -2.75 -3.28
CA ILE A 178 9.52 -2.69 -2.85
C ILE A 178 10.36 -1.66 -3.62
N GLY A 179 10.13 -1.49 -4.92
CA GLY A 179 10.82 -0.50 -5.73
C GLY A 179 10.54 0.93 -5.28
N ILE A 180 9.28 1.25 -4.96
CA ILE A 180 8.89 2.57 -4.45
C ILE A 180 9.47 2.80 -3.04
N TRP A 181 9.52 1.75 -2.20
CA TRP A 181 10.19 1.82 -0.90
C TRP A 181 11.70 2.04 -1.03
N ALA A 182 12.35 1.44 -2.05
CA ALA A 182 13.76 1.66 -2.32
C ALA A 182 14.01 3.12 -2.75
N ASP A 183 13.22 3.66 -3.66
CA ASP A 183 13.32 5.07 -4.10
C ASP A 183 13.11 6.07 -2.95
N PHE A 184 12.24 5.72 -2.00
CA PHE A 184 12.02 6.56 -0.82
C PHE A 184 13.15 6.45 0.23
N ARG A 185 13.75 5.27 0.40
CA ARG A 185 14.69 5.00 1.49
C ARG A 185 16.15 5.12 1.10
N LEU A 186 16.46 4.92 -0.19
CA LEU A 186 17.81 4.90 -0.70
C LEU A 186 18.07 6.13 -1.60
N ILE A 187 19.30 6.57 -1.64
CA ILE A 187 19.71 7.70 -2.48
C ILE A 187 20.06 7.15 -3.87
N ARG A 188 19.36 7.55 -4.92
CA ARG A 188 19.74 7.24 -6.30
C ARG A 188 21.07 7.92 -6.65
N ARG A 189 21.85 7.26 -7.52
CA ARG A 189 23.11 7.83 -8.07
C ARG A 189 22.83 8.80 -9.20
#